data_3132db19ccefb4d3da40471660ed5128
#
_entry.id   3132db19ccefb4d3da40471660ed5128
#
_cell.length_a   1.000
_cell.length_b   1.000
_cell.length_c   1.000
_cell.angle_alpha   90.00
_cell.angle_beta   90.00
_cell.angle_gamma   90.00
#
_symmetry.space_group_name_H-M   'P 1'
#
loop_
_entity.id
_entity.type
_entity.pdbx_description
1 polymer ?
#
loop_
_entity_poly.entity_id
_entity_poly.type
_entity_poly.pdbx_seq_one_letter_code
_entity_poly.pdbx_strand_id
1 'polypeptide(L)'
;MSKRVLIKPYITEKTTRMMEEAKYTFVVRMDTNKTEIREAVEDRYPGVQIENIRTQIVPAKRRRRYTQGGVIEGRTSGFKKAIVKLDPQGEQIDFFEAV
;
A
#
# COMPACT_ATOMS: atom_id res chain seq x y z
N MET A 1 11.12 -17.46 -10.20
CA MET A 1 10.26 -17.31 -9.02
C MET A 1 9.58 -15.96 -9.04
N SER A 2 8.28 -15.94 -8.80
CA SER A 2 7.56 -14.68 -8.68
C SER A 2 7.89 -14.01 -7.36
N LYS A 3 8.09 -12.71 -7.39
CA LYS A 3 8.30 -11.95 -6.16
C LYS A 3 6.95 -11.58 -5.56
N ARG A 4 6.93 -11.40 -4.25
CA ARG A 4 5.73 -10.96 -3.56
C ARG A 4 5.60 -9.45 -3.72
N VAL A 5 4.79 -9.03 -4.68
CA VAL A 5 4.61 -7.61 -4.99
C VAL A 5 3.81 -6.89 -3.92
N LEU A 6 2.66 -7.46 -3.54
CA LEU A 6 1.82 -6.88 -2.48
C LEU A 6 2.29 -7.39 -1.13
N ILE A 7 2.69 -6.48 -0.25
CA ILE A 7 3.16 -6.85 1.08
C ILE A 7 1.98 -6.90 2.05
N LYS A 8 1.21 -5.82 2.12
CA LYS A 8 0.05 -5.72 3.00
C LYS A 8 -0.81 -4.53 2.61
N PRO A 9 -2.09 -4.52 3.03
CA PRO A 9 -2.89 -3.31 2.92
C PRO A 9 -2.31 -2.20 3.81
N TYR A 10 -2.39 -0.97 3.34
CA TYR A 10 -1.96 0.18 4.12
C TYR A 10 -3.22 0.88 4.63
N ILE A 11 -3.51 0.67 5.91
CA ILE A 11 -4.76 1.10 6.52
C ILE A 11 -4.50 2.25 7.49
N THR A 12 -5.05 3.42 7.16
CA THR A 12 -5.05 4.61 8.00
C THR A 12 -6.45 5.20 7.94
N GLU A 13 -6.71 6.22 8.74
CA GLU A 13 -8.00 6.92 8.64
C GLU A 13 -8.23 7.47 7.24
N LYS A 14 -7.19 8.08 6.67
CA LYS A 14 -7.28 8.64 5.32
C LYS A 14 -7.52 7.56 4.26
N THR A 15 -6.76 6.47 4.30
CA THR A 15 -6.91 5.41 3.29
C THR A 15 -8.23 4.68 3.44
N THR A 16 -8.76 4.59 4.65
CA THR A 16 -10.07 4.01 4.89
C THR A 16 -11.16 4.86 4.22
N ARG A 17 -11.05 6.18 4.33
CA ARG A 17 -11.99 7.08 3.63
C ARG A 17 -11.87 6.95 2.12
N MET A 18 -10.68 6.75 1.60
CA MET A 18 -10.46 6.59 0.17
C MET A 18 -11.15 5.35 -0.40
N MET A 19 -11.39 4.34 0.43
CA MET A 19 -12.12 3.15 -0.01
C MET A 19 -13.54 3.46 -0.43
N GLU A 20 -14.14 4.51 0.11
CA GLU A 20 -15.47 4.95 -0.31
C GLU A 20 -15.49 5.42 -1.76
N GLU A 21 -14.34 5.83 -2.26
CA GLU A 21 -14.15 6.24 -3.66
C GLU A 21 -13.53 5.13 -4.49
N ALA A 22 -13.61 3.88 -4.01
CA ALA A 22 -13.02 2.70 -4.67
C ALA A 22 -11.51 2.80 -4.85
N LYS A 23 -10.83 3.47 -3.93
CA LYS A 23 -9.37 3.60 -3.91
C LYS A 23 -8.81 2.79 -2.76
N TYR A 24 -7.90 1.87 -3.07
CA TYR A 24 -7.31 0.95 -2.11
C TYR A 24 -5.81 1.11 -2.10
N THR A 25 -5.22 1.25 -0.92
CA THR A 25 -3.79 1.50 -0.77
C THR A 25 -3.09 0.26 -0.23
N PHE A 26 -2.00 -0.12 -0.88
CA PHE A 26 -1.17 -1.26 -0.49
C PHE A 26 0.25 -0.82 -0.25
N VAL A 27 0.92 -1.47 0.69
CA VAL A 27 2.38 -1.41 0.77
C VAL A 27 2.88 -2.46 -0.23
N VAL A 28 3.73 -2.03 -1.14
CA VAL A 28 4.29 -2.90 -2.18
C VAL A 28 5.80 -2.91 -2.10
N ARG A 29 6.42 -3.88 -2.78
CA ARG A 29 7.88 -3.93 -2.83
C ARG A 29 8.41 -2.70 -3.56
N MET A 30 9.54 -2.20 -3.07
CA MET A 30 10.16 -0.98 -3.60
C MET A 30 10.53 -1.10 -5.09
N ASP A 31 10.87 -2.31 -5.52
CA ASP A 31 11.36 -2.58 -6.87
C ASP A 31 10.26 -2.97 -7.85
N THR A 32 9.00 -2.62 -7.58
CA THR A 32 7.88 -2.96 -8.45
C THR A 32 7.47 -1.80 -9.33
N ASN A 33 6.91 -2.12 -10.50
CA ASN A 33 6.32 -1.12 -11.38
C ASN A 33 4.79 -1.28 -11.41
N LYS A 34 4.11 -0.37 -12.11
CA LYS A 34 2.64 -0.37 -12.16
C LYS A 34 2.07 -1.64 -12.81
N THR A 35 2.74 -2.18 -13.80
CA THR A 35 2.31 -3.40 -14.48
C THR A 35 2.32 -4.58 -13.52
N GLU A 36 3.41 -4.72 -12.74
CA GLU A 36 3.54 -5.78 -11.76
C GLU A 36 2.49 -5.64 -10.65
N ILE A 37 2.22 -4.40 -10.23
CA ILE A 37 1.21 -4.14 -9.20
C ILE A 37 -0.18 -4.51 -9.72
N ARG A 38 -0.49 -4.14 -10.96
CA ARG A 38 -1.77 -4.48 -11.59
C ARG A 38 -1.97 -5.99 -11.62
N GLU A 39 -0.98 -6.72 -12.10
CA GLU A 39 -1.05 -8.17 -12.17
C GLU A 39 -1.23 -8.80 -10.80
N ALA A 40 -0.50 -8.30 -9.80
CA ALA A 40 -0.61 -8.83 -8.44
C ALA A 40 -1.99 -8.59 -7.84
N VAL A 41 -2.58 -7.40 -8.08
CA VAL A 41 -3.91 -7.09 -7.58
C VAL A 41 -4.96 -7.96 -8.26
N GLU A 42 -4.88 -8.11 -9.58
CA GLU A 42 -5.81 -8.95 -10.33
C GLU A 42 -5.72 -10.40 -9.91
N ASP A 43 -4.51 -10.86 -9.60
CA ASP A 43 -4.28 -12.23 -9.17
C ASP A 43 -4.82 -12.47 -7.75
N ARG A 44 -4.59 -11.52 -6.86
CA ARG A 44 -5.03 -11.63 -5.45
C ARG A 44 -6.53 -11.42 -5.29
N TYR A 45 -7.12 -10.56 -6.11
CA TYR A 45 -8.53 -10.21 -6.06
C TYR A 45 -9.16 -10.36 -7.45
N PRO A 46 -9.45 -11.60 -7.87
CA PRO A 46 -10.02 -11.83 -9.20
C PRO A 46 -11.36 -11.13 -9.36
N GLY A 47 -11.59 -10.58 -10.53
CA GLY A 47 -12.84 -9.93 -10.86
C GLY A 47 -12.86 -8.41 -10.67
N VAL A 48 -11.82 -7.84 -10.05
CA VAL A 48 -11.76 -6.38 -9.90
C VAL A 48 -11.41 -5.72 -11.23
N GLN A 49 -11.97 -4.54 -11.45
CA GLN A 49 -11.70 -3.74 -12.64
C GLN A 49 -10.86 -2.53 -12.24
N ILE A 50 -9.59 -2.53 -12.61
CA ILE A 50 -8.65 -1.48 -12.23
C ILE A 50 -8.73 -0.34 -13.23
N GLU A 51 -9.07 0.85 -12.76
CA GLU A 51 -9.10 2.03 -13.61
C GLU A 51 -7.74 2.74 -13.66
N ASN A 52 -7.06 2.81 -12.51
CA ASN A 52 -5.81 3.56 -12.42
C ASN A 52 -4.98 3.05 -11.25
N ILE A 53 -3.66 3.20 -11.36
CA ILE A 53 -2.72 2.88 -10.30
C ILE A 53 -1.76 4.05 -10.16
N ARG A 54 -1.61 4.52 -8.93
CA ARG A 54 -0.60 5.54 -8.59
C ARG A 54 0.35 4.93 -7.58
N THR A 55 1.61 5.29 -7.70
CA THR A 55 2.63 4.85 -6.75
C THR A 55 3.25 6.05 -6.08
N GLN A 56 3.64 5.86 -4.84
CA GLN A 56 4.30 6.89 -4.06
C GLN A 56 5.38 6.24 -3.20
N ILE A 57 6.56 6.81 -3.23
CA ILE A 57 7.65 6.35 -2.38
C ILE A 57 7.66 7.22 -1.14
N VAL A 58 7.55 6.57 0.02
CA VAL A 58 7.68 7.24 1.31
C VAL A 58 9.12 7.05 1.76
N PRO A 59 9.93 8.11 1.79
CA PRO A 59 11.36 7.98 2.10
C PRO A 59 11.59 7.61 3.56
N ALA A 60 12.75 7.03 3.81
CA ALA A 60 13.20 6.77 5.17
C ALA A 60 13.33 8.10 5.91
N LYS A 61 12.91 8.12 7.16
CA LYS A 61 12.99 9.31 8.00
C LYS A 61 13.97 9.07 9.13
N ARG A 62 14.79 10.08 9.41
CA ARG A 62 15.65 10.10 10.57
C ARG A 62 14.82 10.59 11.75
N ARG A 63 14.80 9.83 12.84
CA ARG A 63 14.09 10.19 14.06
C ARG A 63 15.07 10.33 15.20
N ARG A 64 14.82 11.33 16.05
CA ARG A 64 15.65 11.61 17.22
C ARG A 64 14.77 11.54 18.45
N ARG A 65 15.17 10.75 19.43
CA ARG A 65 14.47 10.64 20.71
C ARG A 65 15.38 11.06 21.85
N TYR A 66 14.81 11.83 22.77
CA TYR A 66 15.49 12.19 24.00
C TYR A 66 15.05 11.24 25.09
N THR A 67 16.04 10.60 25.74
CA THR A 67 15.79 9.69 26.86
C THR A 67 16.61 10.14 28.05
N GLN A 68 16.42 9.50 29.23
CA GLN A 68 17.22 9.78 30.40
C GLN A 68 18.70 9.46 30.18
N GLY A 69 19.00 8.55 29.29
CA GLY A 69 20.38 8.19 28.96
C GLY A 69 21.00 8.99 27.83
N GLY A 70 20.25 10.00 27.29
CA GLY A 70 20.75 10.85 26.23
C GLY A 70 19.85 10.82 24.99
N VAL A 71 20.45 11.17 23.85
CA VAL A 71 19.73 11.24 22.57
C VAL A 71 19.94 9.94 21.80
N ILE A 72 18.84 9.33 21.36
CA ILE A 72 18.87 8.16 20.51
C ILE A 72 18.46 8.56 19.10
N GLU A 73 19.31 8.29 18.12
CA GLU A 73 19.01 8.52 16.73
C GLU A 73 18.64 7.18 16.07
N GLY A 74 17.55 7.20 15.28
CA GLY A 74 17.13 6.03 14.53
C GLY A 74 16.58 6.46 13.19
N ARG A 75 16.43 5.49 12.28
CA ARG A 75 15.82 5.70 10.98
C ARG A 75 14.60 4.81 10.83
N THR A 76 13.51 5.39 10.33
CA THR A 76 12.37 4.62 9.88
C THR A 76 12.64 4.24 8.43
N SER A 77 12.54 2.94 8.12
CA SER A 77 12.74 2.46 6.75
C SER A 77 11.70 3.07 5.81
N GLY A 78 12.15 3.41 4.61
CA GLY A 78 11.24 3.87 3.57
C GLY A 78 10.44 2.70 3.02
N PHE A 79 9.33 3.03 2.35
CA PHE A 79 8.51 2.02 1.70
C PHE A 79 7.82 2.63 0.49
N LYS A 80 7.29 1.76 -0.35
CA LYS A 80 6.52 2.17 -1.52
C LYS A 80 5.06 1.78 -1.30
N LYS A 81 4.16 2.70 -1.59
CA LYS A 81 2.74 2.40 -1.53
C LYS A 81 2.12 2.58 -2.91
N ALA A 82 1.11 1.78 -3.19
CA ALA A 82 0.35 1.85 -4.43
C ALA A 82 -1.10 2.14 -4.10
N ILE A 83 -1.67 3.12 -4.79
CA ILE A 83 -3.07 3.46 -4.67
C ILE A 83 -3.76 2.94 -5.92
N VAL A 84 -4.61 1.93 -5.74
CA VAL A 84 -5.31 1.26 -6.83
C VAL A 84 -6.74 1.75 -6.85
N LYS A 85 -7.13 2.42 -7.93
CA LYS A 85 -8.50 2.85 -8.11
C LYS A 85 -9.25 1.81 -8.95
N LEU A 86 -10.34 1.30 -8.40
CA LEU A 86 -11.20 0.33 -9.07
C LEU A 86 -12.41 1.03 -9.66
N ASP A 87 -13.07 0.35 -10.61
CA ASP A 87 -14.36 0.79 -11.11
C ASP A 87 -15.38 0.70 -9.98
N PRO A 88 -16.02 1.82 -9.59
CA PRO A 88 -17.03 1.79 -8.52
C PRO A 88 -18.21 0.86 -8.79
N GLN A 89 -18.46 0.55 -10.06
CA GLN A 89 -19.55 -0.35 -10.46
C GLN A 89 -19.14 -1.81 -10.45
N GLY A 90 -17.85 -2.10 -10.32
CA GLY A 90 -17.32 -3.46 -10.31
C GLY A 90 -17.13 -4.00 -8.90
N GLU A 91 -16.45 -5.13 -8.83
CA GLU A 91 -16.15 -5.73 -7.54
C GLU A 91 -15.19 -4.86 -6.74
N GLN A 92 -15.40 -4.83 -5.43
CA GLN A 92 -14.56 -4.07 -4.51
C GLN A 92 -13.72 -5.03 -3.66
N ILE A 93 -12.69 -4.48 -3.03
CA ILE A 93 -11.81 -5.24 -2.17
C ILE A 93 -12.25 -5.03 -0.71
N ASP A 94 -12.35 -6.11 0.04
CA ASP A 94 -12.66 -6.03 1.47
C ASP A 94 -11.39 -6.34 2.27
N PHE A 95 -10.76 -5.30 2.80
CA PHE A 95 -9.56 -5.44 3.62
C PHE A 95 -9.85 -5.98 5.02
N PHE A 96 -11.10 -5.90 5.43
CA PHE A 96 -11.51 -6.25 6.79
C PHE A 96 -12.16 -7.61 6.87
N GLU A 97 -12.30 -8.30 5.76
CA GLU A 97 -12.83 -9.65 5.75
C GLU A 97 -11.88 -10.55 6.54
N ALA A 98 -12.47 -11.35 7.42
CA ALA A 98 -11.70 -12.24 8.29
C ALA A 98 -10.87 -13.22 7.46
N VAL A 99 -9.65 -13.40 7.86
CA VAL A 99 -8.72 -14.28 7.19
C VAL A 99 -8.68 -15.63 7.89
#